data_0a9a0d3c40da416b96dedf90bc637bcc
#
_entry.id   0a9a0d3c40da416b96dedf90bc637bcc
#
_cell.length_a   1.000
_cell.length_b   1.000
_cell.length_c   1.000
_cell.angle_alpha   90.00
_cell.angle_beta   90.00
_cell.angle_gamma   90.00
#
_symmetry.space_group_name_H-M   'P 1'
#
loop_
_entity.id
_entity.type
_entity.pdbx_description
1 polymer ?
#
loop_
_entity_poly.entity_id
_entity_poly.type
_entity_poly.pdbx_seq_one_letter_code
_entity_poly.pdbx_strand_id
1 'polypeptide(L)'
;MNTILIGIAGGTGSGKTTLTRHLKEHFGKDVTVIGHDSYYKRQVGRTYEERAKVNYDHPNAFDTDLLIRHLQELKAGRSIQCPVYSFVEHNRTDQTVEIQPAKVIIVEGILIFQNPTLRDMFDIKIFVETDADERILRRALRDVEERGRTLQSVVSQYLTTVKPMHEQYVEPSRKYADIVVLDMPLLDTRTKVGDLTGHLVSETVMEVLSFAASREHTTSERQAEGIR
;
A
#
# COMPACT_ATOMS: atom_id res chain seq x y z
N MET A 1 -18.33 -3.75 14.47
CA MET A 1 -17.36 -2.63 14.46
C MET A 1 -17.36 -2.08 13.06
N ASN A 2 -17.55 -0.77 12.88
CA ASN A 2 -17.51 -0.22 11.52
C ASN A 2 -16.03 0.01 11.17
N THR A 3 -15.46 -0.83 10.33
CA THR A 3 -14.05 -0.76 9.95
C THR A 3 -13.91 0.01 8.64
N ILE A 4 -13.11 1.08 8.66
CA ILE A 4 -12.80 1.87 7.46
C ILE A 4 -11.61 1.25 6.73
N LEU A 5 -11.76 0.97 5.44
CA LEU A 5 -10.68 0.50 4.58
C LEU A 5 -10.11 1.64 3.74
N ILE A 6 -8.81 1.88 3.85
CA ILE A 6 -8.09 2.88 3.09
C ILE A 6 -7.11 2.19 2.15
N GLY A 7 -7.20 2.47 0.86
CA GLY A 7 -6.23 2.03 -0.13
C GLY A 7 -5.21 3.12 -0.43
N ILE A 8 -3.91 2.82 -0.34
CA ILE A 8 -2.82 3.73 -0.72
C ILE A 8 -2.04 3.12 -1.87
N ALA A 9 -2.29 3.61 -3.09
CA ALA A 9 -1.63 3.17 -4.31
C ALA A 9 -0.56 4.19 -4.77
N GLY A 10 0.23 3.80 -5.75
CA GLY A 10 1.27 4.63 -6.37
C GLY A 10 2.45 3.80 -6.86
N GLY A 11 3.33 4.37 -7.67
CA GLY A 11 4.49 3.68 -8.22
C GLY A 11 5.47 3.17 -7.17
N THR A 12 6.34 2.24 -7.54
CA THR A 12 7.46 1.86 -6.68
C THR A 12 8.35 3.08 -6.43
N GLY A 13 8.78 3.29 -5.19
CA GLY A 13 9.58 4.47 -4.79
C GLY A 13 8.79 5.78 -4.62
N SER A 14 7.44 5.77 -4.72
CA SER A 14 6.62 6.98 -4.58
C SER A 14 6.37 7.44 -3.12
N GLY A 15 6.90 6.75 -2.10
CA GLY A 15 6.72 7.15 -0.71
C GLY A 15 5.48 6.59 0.00
N LYS A 16 4.71 5.66 -0.61
CA LYS A 16 3.54 5.00 0.03
C LYS A 16 3.83 4.49 1.44
N THR A 17 4.89 3.71 1.59
CA THR A 17 5.27 3.12 2.88
C THR A 17 5.65 4.18 3.92
N THR A 18 6.22 5.31 3.50
CA THR A 18 6.50 6.44 4.37
C THR A 18 5.18 7.08 4.85
N LEU A 19 4.24 7.33 3.94
CA LEU A 19 2.92 7.85 4.29
C LEU A 19 2.18 6.91 5.24
N THR A 20 2.13 5.61 4.95
CA THR A 20 1.45 4.63 5.83
C THR A 20 2.08 4.54 7.21
N ARG A 21 3.41 4.67 7.30
CA ARG A 21 4.12 4.70 8.59
C ARG A 21 3.71 5.91 9.41
N HIS A 22 3.69 7.11 8.83
CA HIS A 22 3.27 8.33 9.52
C HIS A 22 1.82 8.24 10.00
N LEU A 23 0.91 7.72 9.15
CA LEU A 23 -0.49 7.50 9.55
C LEU A 23 -0.58 6.51 10.72
N LYS A 24 0.18 5.41 10.69
CA LYS A 24 0.20 4.44 11.78
C LYS A 24 0.78 5.01 13.08
N GLU A 25 1.84 5.81 13.00
CA GLU A 25 2.46 6.48 14.15
C GLU A 25 1.48 7.46 14.80
N HIS A 26 0.72 8.21 13.99
CA HIS A 26 -0.24 9.19 14.48
C HIS A 26 -1.48 8.56 15.08
N PHE A 27 -2.09 7.57 14.43
CA PHE A 27 -3.33 6.92 14.89
C PHE A 27 -3.10 5.74 15.86
N GLY A 28 -1.86 5.29 16.00
CA GLY A 28 -1.47 4.26 16.95
C GLY A 28 -2.20 2.93 16.76
N LYS A 29 -2.86 2.45 17.83
CA LYS A 29 -3.51 1.14 17.88
C LYS A 29 -4.80 1.03 17.06
N ASP A 30 -5.40 2.16 16.69
CA ASP A 30 -6.63 2.18 15.91
C ASP A 30 -6.40 1.86 14.43
N VAL A 31 -5.13 1.83 13.98
CA VAL A 31 -4.74 1.57 12.59
C VAL A 31 -3.93 0.30 12.44
N THR A 32 -4.36 -0.54 11.52
CA THR A 32 -3.60 -1.70 11.01
C THR A 32 -3.16 -1.44 9.57
N VAL A 33 -1.91 -1.77 9.24
CA VAL A 33 -1.35 -1.64 7.88
C VAL A 33 -1.10 -3.02 7.29
N ILE A 34 -1.55 -3.23 6.06
CA ILE A 34 -1.34 -4.44 5.27
C ILE A 34 -0.62 -4.07 3.97
N GLY A 35 0.59 -4.59 3.77
CA GLY A 35 1.31 -4.47 2.50
C GLY A 35 0.80 -5.47 1.47
N HIS A 36 0.42 -5.00 0.28
CA HIS A 36 0.04 -5.87 -0.84
C HIS A 36 1.18 -6.83 -1.24
N ASP A 37 2.44 -6.41 -1.04
CA ASP A 37 3.63 -7.21 -1.34
C ASP A 37 3.68 -8.52 -0.53
N SER A 38 3.05 -8.60 0.64
CA SER A 38 2.89 -9.85 1.39
C SER A 38 2.07 -10.90 0.62
N TYR A 39 1.25 -10.48 -0.33
CA TYR A 39 0.35 -11.34 -1.10
C TYR A 39 0.89 -11.76 -2.47
N TYR A 40 2.19 -11.61 -2.74
CA TYR A 40 2.78 -12.28 -3.91
C TYR A 40 2.51 -13.79 -3.85
N LYS A 41 2.17 -14.39 -4.98
CA LYS A 41 1.92 -15.84 -5.08
C LYS A 41 3.18 -16.63 -4.76
N ARG A 42 3.00 -17.75 -4.06
CA ARG A 42 4.08 -18.71 -3.82
C ARG A 42 4.55 -19.30 -5.14
N GLN A 43 5.85 -19.33 -5.32
CA GLN A 43 6.52 -19.89 -6.51
C GLN A 43 6.95 -21.35 -6.25
N VAL A 44 5.98 -22.26 -6.25
CA VAL A 44 6.24 -23.69 -5.98
C VAL A 44 7.03 -24.33 -7.14
N GLY A 45 8.05 -25.14 -6.82
CA GLY A 45 8.83 -25.91 -7.78
C GLY A 45 9.81 -25.12 -8.65
N ARG A 46 9.94 -23.79 -8.42
CA ARG A 46 10.89 -22.93 -9.14
C ARG A 46 12.21 -22.79 -8.38
N THR A 47 13.32 -22.78 -9.11
CA THR A 47 14.63 -22.44 -8.56
C THR A 47 14.70 -20.96 -8.20
N TYR A 48 15.74 -20.55 -7.46
CA TYR A 48 15.96 -19.13 -7.13
C TYR A 48 16.10 -18.27 -8.40
N GLU A 49 16.86 -18.75 -9.39
CA GLU A 49 17.09 -18.04 -10.65
C GLU A 49 15.81 -17.85 -11.46
N GLU A 50 14.92 -18.84 -11.44
CA GLU A 50 13.61 -18.76 -12.09
C GLU A 50 12.69 -17.76 -11.35
N ARG A 51 12.70 -17.77 -10.01
CA ARG A 51 11.94 -16.81 -9.20
C ARG A 51 12.42 -15.38 -9.41
N ALA A 52 13.73 -15.16 -9.48
CA ALA A 52 14.33 -13.85 -9.72
C ALA A 52 13.93 -13.24 -11.09
N LYS A 53 13.50 -14.07 -12.05
CA LYS A 53 13.05 -13.65 -13.39
C LYS A 53 11.54 -13.38 -13.48
N VAL A 54 10.76 -13.69 -12.45
CA VAL A 54 9.31 -13.46 -12.44
C VAL A 54 9.02 -11.95 -12.49
N ASN A 55 8.03 -11.58 -13.29
CA ASN A 55 7.54 -10.20 -13.32
C ASN A 55 6.60 -9.94 -12.13
N TYR A 56 7.16 -9.47 -11.03
CA TYR A 56 6.42 -9.14 -9.80
C TYR A 56 5.62 -7.83 -9.88
N ASP A 57 5.79 -7.05 -10.93
CA ASP A 57 5.03 -5.83 -11.17
C ASP A 57 3.75 -6.09 -12.02
N HIS A 58 3.52 -7.35 -12.45
CA HIS A 58 2.31 -7.72 -13.18
C HIS A 58 1.19 -8.17 -12.20
N PRO A 59 -0.10 -7.83 -12.45
CA PRO A 59 -1.22 -8.22 -11.59
C PRO A 59 -1.30 -9.71 -11.27
N ASN A 60 -0.94 -10.58 -12.21
CA ASN A 60 -0.96 -12.04 -12.02
C ASN A 60 0.06 -12.54 -10.99
N ALA A 61 1.02 -11.72 -10.57
CA ALA A 61 1.97 -12.09 -9.51
C ALA A 61 1.34 -12.12 -8.12
N PHE A 62 0.18 -11.49 -7.93
CA PHE A 62 -0.48 -11.34 -6.64
C PHE A 62 -1.61 -12.34 -6.43
N ASP A 63 -1.77 -12.77 -5.20
CA ASP A 63 -2.91 -13.55 -4.69
C ASP A 63 -3.99 -12.58 -4.16
N THR A 64 -4.56 -11.81 -5.10
CA THR A 64 -5.55 -10.77 -4.79
C THR A 64 -6.80 -11.35 -4.14
N ASP A 65 -7.20 -12.56 -4.52
CA ASP A 65 -8.36 -13.24 -3.92
C ASP A 65 -8.14 -13.56 -2.45
N LEU A 66 -6.93 -13.92 -2.06
CA LEU A 66 -6.58 -14.12 -0.65
C LEU A 66 -6.64 -12.80 0.13
N LEU A 67 -6.12 -11.70 -0.44
CA LEU A 67 -6.21 -10.38 0.18
C LEU A 67 -7.68 -9.97 0.38
N ILE A 68 -8.52 -10.13 -0.64
CA ILE A 68 -9.97 -9.82 -0.57
C ILE A 68 -10.62 -10.59 0.58
N ARG A 69 -10.41 -11.92 0.66
CA ARG A 69 -10.94 -12.74 1.76
C ARG A 69 -10.45 -12.24 3.12
N HIS A 70 -9.17 -11.91 3.26
CA HIS A 70 -8.60 -11.42 4.51
C HIS A 70 -9.23 -10.07 4.93
N LEU A 71 -9.45 -9.16 3.98
CA LEU A 71 -10.15 -7.89 4.28
C LEU A 71 -11.59 -8.10 4.70
N GLN A 72 -12.31 -9.07 4.10
CA GLN A 72 -13.65 -9.44 4.51
C GLN A 72 -13.68 -10.00 5.94
N GLU A 73 -12.73 -10.86 6.30
CA GLU A 73 -12.59 -11.40 7.65
C GLU A 73 -12.35 -10.27 8.69
N LEU A 74 -11.43 -9.38 8.39
CA LEU A 74 -11.12 -8.24 9.27
C LEU A 74 -12.33 -7.28 9.42
N LYS A 75 -13.07 -7.00 8.35
CA LYS A 75 -14.32 -6.21 8.43
C LYS A 75 -15.39 -6.93 9.25
N ALA A 76 -15.38 -8.25 9.25
CA ALA A 76 -16.30 -9.07 10.08
C ALA A 76 -15.81 -9.21 11.54
N GLY A 77 -14.72 -8.55 11.94
CA GLY A 77 -14.18 -8.59 13.28
C GLY A 77 -13.36 -9.85 13.61
N ARG A 78 -12.90 -10.60 12.59
CA ARG A 78 -12.07 -11.81 12.78
C ARG A 78 -10.63 -11.53 12.42
N SER A 79 -9.68 -12.11 13.18
CA SER A 79 -8.25 -12.04 12.87
C SER A 79 -7.91 -12.88 11.63
N ILE A 80 -6.80 -12.53 10.99
CA ILE A 80 -6.27 -13.23 9.81
C ILE A 80 -4.83 -13.67 10.01
N GLN A 81 -4.41 -14.65 9.23
CA GLN A 81 -3.01 -15.08 9.13
C GLN A 81 -2.40 -14.47 7.85
N CYS A 82 -1.87 -13.25 7.96
CA CYS A 82 -1.25 -12.54 6.85
C CYS A 82 0.04 -13.26 6.42
N PRO A 83 0.20 -13.58 5.13
CA PRO A 83 1.42 -14.23 4.66
C PRO A 83 2.65 -13.32 4.79
N VAL A 84 3.82 -13.94 4.90
CA VAL A 84 5.11 -13.26 4.91
C VAL A 84 5.84 -13.54 3.61
N TYR A 85 6.26 -12.49 2.90
CA TYR A 85 7.04 -12.57 1.68
C TYR A 85 8.50 -12.20 1.93
N SER A 86 9.42 -13.01 1.42
CA SER A 86 10.86 -12.74 1.45
C SER A 86 11.33 -12.14 0.13
N PHE A 87 11.74 -10.87 0.16
CA PHE A 87 12.34 -10.22 -1.02
C PHE A 87 13.71 -10.79 -1.38
N VAL A 88 14.43 -11.35 -0.40
CA VAL A 88 15.73 -12.00 -0.63
C VAL A 88 15.54 -13.33 -1.37
N GLU A 89 14.54 -14.13 -0.94
CA GLU A 89 14.26 -15.44 -1.52
C GLU A 89 13.34 -15.37 -2.76
N HIS A 90 12.82 -14.20 -3.08
CA HIS A 90 11.79 -14.01 -4.13
C HIS A 90 10.62 -14.99 -3.99
N ASN A 91 10.16 -15.22 -2.75
CA ASN A 91 9.08 -16.17 -2.49
C ASN A 91 8.29 -15.85 -1.22
N ARG A 92 7.03 -16.31 -1.18
CA ARG A 92 6.25 -16.36 0.04
C ARG A 92 6.82 -17.47 0.94
N THR A 93 7.05 -17.13 2.21
CA THR A 93 7.54 -18.08 3.24
C THR A 93 6.40 -18.96 3.77
N ASP A 94 6.73 -19.90 4.68
CA ASP A 94 5.73 -20.68 5.42
C ASP A 94 5.20 -19.93 6.66
N GLN A 95 5.81 -18.79 6.98
CA GLN A 95 5.42 -17.98 8.13
C GLN A 95 4.21 -17.13 7.80
N THR A 96 3.41 -16.88 8.84
CA THR A 96 2.32 -15.92 8.82
C THR A 96 2.43 -14.99 10.02
N VAL A 97 1.82 -13.82 9.92
CA VAL A 97 1.67 -12.89 11.04
C VAL A 97 0.18 -12.73 11.31
N GLU A 98 -0.22 -12.93 12.56
CA GLU A 98 -1.59 -12.67 12.95
C GLU A 98 -1.88 -11.18 12.93
N ILE A 99 -2.93 -10.78 12.22
CA ILE A 99 -3.42 -9.41 12.17
C ILE A 99 -4.80 -9.38 12.82
N GLN A 100 -4.95 -8.52 13.82
CA GLN A 100 -6.22 -8.28 14.51
C GLN A 100 -7.06 -7.23 13.76
N PRO A 101 -8.40 -7.31 13.85
CA PRO A 101 -9.28 -6.26 13.38
C PRO A 101 -8.96 -4.91 14.04
N ALA A 102 -9.11 -3.85 13.26
CA ALA A 102 -8.89 -2.47 13.72
C ALA A 102 -10.01 -1.55 13.21
N LYS A 103 -10.14 -0.35 13.79
CA LYS A 103 -11.10 0.66 13.31
C LYS A 103 -10.76 1.13 11.90
N VAL A 104 -9.46 1.25 11.61
CA VAL A 104 -8.96 1.63 10.29
C VAL A 104 -7.97 0.58 9.81
N ILE A 105 -8.14 0.12 8.59
CA ILE A 105 -7.22 -0.79 7.92
C ILE A 105 -6.70 -0.08 6.68
N ILE A 106 -5.38 0.11 6.62
CA ILE A 106 -4.69 0.68 5.48
C ILE A 106 -4.09 -0.47 4.66
N VAL A 107 -4.43 -0.53 3.38
CA VAL A 107 -3.77 -1.44 2.43
C VAL A 107 -2.91 -0.60 1.51
N GLU A 108 -1.60 -0.90 1.45
CA GLU A 108 -0.71 -0.20 0.54
C GLU A 108 -0.14 -1.12 -0.52
N GLY A 109 -0.01 -0.62 -1.76
CA GLY A 109 0.60 -1.40 -2.83
C GLY A 109 0.50 -0.76 -4.21
N ILE A 110 1.32 -1.26 -5.12
CA ILE A 110 1.42 -0.69 -6.48
C ILE A 110 0.18 -1.01 -7.35
N LEU A 111 -0.54 -2.11 -7.09
CA LEU A 111 -1.61 -2.62 -7.96
C LEU A 111 -2.96 -2.78 -7.25
N ILE A 112 -3.14 -2.22 -6.05
CA ILE A 112 -4.37 -2.41 -5.26
C ILE A 112 -5.61 -1.81 -5.92
N PHE A 113 -5.48 -0.86 -6.83
CA PHE A 113 -6.60 -0.27 -7.56
C PHE A 113 -6.84 -0.92 -8.93
N GLN A 114 -5.99 -1.85 -9.34
CA GLN A 114 -6.12 -2.51 -10.64
C GLN A 114 -7.29 -3.51 -10.67
N ASN A 115 -7.46 -4.30 -9.60
CA ASN A 115 -8.57 -5.25 -9.49
C ASN A 115 -9.86 -4.53 -9.05
N PRO A 116 -10.97 -4.59 -9.82
CA PRO A 116 -12.21 -3.90 -9.47
C PRO A 116 -12.78 -4.32 -8.11
N THR A 117 -12.82 -5.62 -7.84
CA THR A 117 -13.41 -6.15 -6.59
C THR A 117 -12.64 -5.65 -5.37
N LEU A 118 -11.29 -5.67 -5.41
CA LEU A 118 -10.47 -5.14 -4.33
C LEU A 118 -10.64 -3.62 -4.20
N ARG A 119 -10.61 -2.90 -5.33
CA ARG A 119 -10.75 -1.44 -5.36
C ARG A 119 -12.06 -0.96 -4.75
N ASP A 120 -13.16 -1.66 -5.05
CA ASP A 120 -14.50 -1.29 -4.58
C ASP A 120 -14.72 -1.58 -3.08
N MET A 121 -13.80 -2.30 -2.43
CA MET A 121 -13.80 -2.49 -0.98
C MET A 121 -13.29 -1.26 -0.21
N PHE A 122 -12.48 -0.41 -0.84
CA PHE A 122 -11.90 0.75 -0.18
C PHE A 122 -12.90 1.89 -0.03
N ASP A 123 -13.07 2.37 1.19
CA ASP A 123 -13.87 3.53 1.52
C ASP A 123 -13.17 4.83 1.11
N ILE A 124 -11.83 4.85 1.17
CA ILE A 124 -10.98 5.98 0.74
C ILE A 124 -9.82 5.43 -0.10
N LYS A 125 -9.60 6.05 -1.24
CA LYS A 125 -8.53 5.69 -2.19
C LYS A 125 -7.56 6.84 -2.38
N ILE A 126 -6.31 6.64 -1.99
CA ILE A 126 -5.23 7.63 -2.06
C ILE A 126 -4.21 7.15 -3.09
N PHE A 127 -3.82 8.02 -4.01
CA PHE A 127 -2.72 7.75 -4.93
C PHE A 127 -1.55 8.68 -4.63
N VAL A 128 -0.38 8.09 -4.36
CA VAL A 128 0.86 8.85 -4.12
C VAL A 128 1.59 8.99 -5.45
N GLU A 129 1.63 10.21 -5.94
CA GLU A 129 2.28 10.60 -7.20
C GLU A 129 3.65 11.22 -6.91
N THR A 130 4.64 10.77 -7.63
CA THR A 130 6.02 11.25 -7.56
C THR A 130 6.64 11.06 -8.93
N ASP A 131 7.48 11.98 -9.37
CA ASP A 131 8.13 11.93 -10.67
C ASP A 131 8.97 10.66 -10.85
N ALA A 132 9.04 10.18 -12.09
CA ALA A 132 9.64 8.89 -12.41
C ALA A 132 11.14 8.82 -12.08
N ASP A 133 11.85 9.92 -12.27
CA ASP A 133 13.29 10.05 -11.95
C ASP A 133 13.54 9.96 -10.44
N GLU A 134 12.74 10.63 -9.61
CA GLU A 134 12.84 10.50 -8.16
C GLU A 134 12.50 9.07 -7.70
N ARG A 135 11.43 8.49 -8.25
CA ARG A 135 11.03 7.13 -7.90
C ARG A 135 12.13 6.12 -8.20
N ILE A 136 12.81 6.22 -9.37
CA ILE A 136 13.88 5.26 -9.70
C ILE A 136 15.11 5.47 -8.82
N LEU A 137 15.47 6.70 -8.48
CA LEU A 137 16.58 6.97 -7.57
C LEU A 137 16.30 6.38 -6.16
N ARG A 138 15.13 6.64 -5.60
CA ARG A 138 14.71 6.09 -4.30
C ARG A 138 14.68 4.56 -4.32
N ARG A 139 14.15 3.96 -5.39
CA ARG A 139 14.15 2.50 -5.57
C ARG A 139 15.58 1.95 -5.66
N ALA A 140 16.46 2.60 -6.41
CA ALA A 140 17.84 2.14 -6.60
C ALA A 140 18.58 2.12 -5.26
N LEU A 141 18.51 3.20 -4.49
CA LEU A 141 19.11 3.27 -3.16
C LEU A 141 18.59 2.16 -2.25
N ARG A 142 17.28 2.07 -2.08
CA ARG A 142 16.66 1.03 -1.25
C ARG A 142 17.03 -0.39 -1.66
N ASP A 143 16.92 -0.71 -2.96
CA ASP A 143 17.14 -2.08 -3.44
C ASP A 143 18.62 -2.49 -3.34
N VAL A 144 19.56 -1.53 -3.41
CA VAL A 144 20.99 -1.77 -3.19
C VAL A 144 21.29 -1.93 -1.69
N GLU A 145 20.82 -1.01 -0.85
CA GLU A 145 21.16 -0.96 0.57
C GLU A 145 20.43 -2.02 1.40
N GLU A 146 19.13 -2.21 1.15
CA GLU A 146 18.28 -3.06 1.99
C GLU A 146 18.07 -4.47 1.42
N ARG A 147 18.18 -4.63 0.08
CA ARG A 147 17.90 -5.90 -0.60
C ARG A 147 19.13 -6.57 -1.22
N GLY A 148 20.32 -5.97 -1.06
CA GLY A 148 21.60 -6.51 -1.52
C GLY A 148 21.71 -6.64 -3.04
N ARG A 149 20.95 -5.87 -3.81
CA ARG A 149 20.96 -5.93 -5.28
C ARG A 149 22.08 -5.06 -5.86
N THR A 150 22.58 -5.43 -7.05
CA THR A 150 23.47 -4.54 -7.80
C THR A 150 22.67 -3.44 -8.50
N LEU A 151 23.24 -2.24 -8.62
CA LEU A 151 22.62 -1.13 -9.34
C LEU A 151 22.25 -1.52 -10.78
N GLN A 152 23.14 -2.24 -11.46
CA GLN A 152 22.88 -2.72 -12.83
C GLN A 152 21.64 -3.63 -12.89
N SER A 153 21.48 -4.53 -11.91
CA SER A 153 20.29 -5.39 -11.80
C SER A 153 19.01 -4.58 -11.60
N VAL A 154 19.05 -3.55 -10.76
CA VAL A 154 17.89 -2.67 -10.51
C VAL A 154 17.51 -1.89 -11.76
N VAL A 155 18.49 -1.28 -12.44
CA VAL A 155 18.27 -0.51 -13.68
C VAL A 155 17.72 -1.41 -14.78
N SER A 156 18.32 -2.58 -15.00
CA SER A 156 17.84 -3.54 -16.00
C SER A 156 16.38 -3.95 -15.75
N GLN A 157 16.04 -4.34 -14.52
CA GLN A 157 14.66 -4.68 -14.15
C GLN A 157 13.71 -3.51 -14.31
N TYR A 158 14.14 -2.30 -13.94
CA TYR A 158 13.30 -1.11 -14.11
C TYR A 158 12.89 -0.90 -15.56
N LEU A 159 13.85 -0.97 -16.48
CA LEU A 159 13.59 -0.76 -17.89
C LEU A 159 12.79 -1.88 -18.56
N THR A 160 13.04 -3.15 -18.14
CA THR A 160 12.43 -4.31 -18.79
C THR A 160 11.06 -4.70 -18.24
N THR A 161 10.80 -4.44 -16.97
CA THR A 161 9.55 -4.85 -16.29
C THR A 161 8.85 -3.73 -15.57
N VAL A 162 9.53 -3.04 -14.66
CA VAL A 162 8.88 -2.08 -13.74
C VAL A 162 8.23 -0.93 -14.48
N LYS A 163 8.98 -0.27 -15.38
CA LYS A 163 8.47 0.88 -16.15
C LYS A 163 7.30 0.47 -17.06
N PRO A 164 7.40 -0.58 -17.90
CA PRO A 164 6.27 -1.03 -18.72
C PRO A 164 5.02 -1.40 -17.88
N MET A 165 5.20 -2.08 -16.75
CA MET A 165 4.07 -2.45 -15.88
C MET A 165 3.48 -1.25 -15.16
N HIS A 166 4.30 -0.27 -14.78
CA HIS A 166 3.82 0.99 -14.22
C HIS A 166 2.93 1.74 -15.22
N GLU A 167 3.39 1.90 -16.45
CA GLU A 167 2.66 2.58 -17.52
C GLU A 167 1.36 1.83 -17.89
N GLN A 168 1.38 0.51 -17.85
CA GLN A 168 0.23 -0.31 -18.22
C GLN A 168 -0.82 -0.45 -17.12
N TYR A 169 -0.43 -0.56 -15.86
CA TYR A 169 -1.33 -0.93 -14.77
C TYR A 169 -1.40 0.06 -13.61
N VAL A 170 -0.25 0.66 -13.21
CA VAL A 170 -0.20 1.52 -12.04
C VAL A 170 -0.72 2.90 -12.36
N GLU A 171 -0.11 3.57 -13.34
CA GLU A 171 -0.47 4.93 -13.74
C GLU A 171 -1.95 5.05 -14.16
N PRO A 172 -2.52 4.15 -14.98
CA PRO A 172 -3.94 4.23 -15.33
C PRO A 172 -4.88 4.05 -14.13
N SER A 173 -4.42 3.47 -13.02
CA SER A 173 -5.22 3.26 -11.82
C SER A 173 -5.39 4.53 -10.97
N ARG A 174 -4.57 5.56 -11.20
CA ARG A 174 -4.65 6.89 -10.56
C ARG A 174 -6.03 7.52 -10.68
N LYS A 175 -6.71 7.33 -11.79
CA LYS A 175 -8.07 7.84 -12.04
C LYS A 175 -9.14 7.36 -11.05
N TYR A 176 -8.85 6.30 -10.30
CA TYR A 176 -9.76 5.77 -9.29
C TYR A 176 -9.54 6.35 -7.89
N ALA A 177 -8.49 7.15 -7.71
CA ALA A 177 -8.20 7.77 -6.43
C ALA A 177 -9.18 8.89 -6.11
N ASP A 178 -9.59 8.95 -4.85
CA ASP A 178 -10.37 10.06 -4.29
C ASP A 178 -9.44 11.25 -3.96
N ILE A 179 -8.17 10.94 -3.61
CA ILE A 179 -7.14 11.90 -3.24
C ILE A 179 -5.84 11.54 -3.97
N VAL A 180 -5.21 12.52 -4.60
CA VAL A 180 -3.86 12.41 -5.15
C VAL A 180 -2.91 13.23 -4.29
N VAL A 181 -1.94 12.56 -3.68
CA VAL A 181 -0.87 13.19 -2.90
C VAL A 181 0.33 13.38 -3.82
N LEU A 182 0.68 14.63 -4.07
CA LEU A 182 1.82 14.99 -4.90
C LEU A 182 3.09 15.03 -4.06
N ASP A 183 4.14 14.45 -4.57
CA ASP A 183 5.53 14.53 -4.10
C ASP A 183 5.70 14.53 -2.57
N MET A 184 5.97 13.36 -2.03
CA MET A 184 6.50 13.27 -0.67
C MET A 184 8.03 13.28 -0.77
N PRO A 185 8.71 14.41 -0.51
CA PRO A 185 10.16 14.44 -0.48
C PRO A 185 10.67 13.35 0.48
N LEU A 186 11.77 12.70 0.10
CA LEU A 186 12.55 11.90 1.06
C LEU A 186 12.94 12.86 2.17
N LEU A 187 12.20 12.79 3.27
CA LEU A 187 12.56 13.48 4.50
C LEU A 187 13.87 12.87 4.99
N ASP A 188 14.97 13.46 4.53
CA ASP A 188 16.22 13.32 5.27
C ASP A 188 15.95 13.99 6.62
N THR A 189 15.95 13.16 7.67
CA THR A 189 15.79 13.59 9.08
C THR A 189 16.84 14.61 9.52
N ARG A 190 17.71 15.07 8.62
CA ARG A 190 18.79 16.05 8.87
C ARG A 190 18.47 17.46 8.39
N THR A 191 17.38 17.68 7.66
CA THR A 191 17.01 19.03 7.21
C THR A 191 15.64 19.45 7.70
N LYS A 192 15.59 20.52 8.50
CA LYS A 192 14.35 21.12 9.05
C LYS A 192 13.33 21.58 8.01
N VAL A 193 13.68 21.63 6.73
CA VAL A 193 12.79 22.02 5.62
C VAL A 193 11.93 20.83 5.17
N GLY A 194 12.43 19.59 5.30
CA GLY A 194 11.68 18.37 4.99
C GLY A 194 10.54 18.07 5.97
N ASP A 195 10.63 18.53 7.20
CA ASP A 195 9.59 18.34 8.23
C ASP A 195 8.26 19.03 7.86
N LEU A 196 8.32 20.19 7.21
CA LEU A 196 7.13 21.01 6.93
C LEU A 196 6.24 20.40 5.83
N THR A 197 6.81 19.85 4.75
CA THR A 197 6.01 19.27 3.66
C THR A 197 5.42 17.91 4.01
N GLY A 198 6.17 17.06 4.70
CA GLY A 198 5.64 15.79 5.22
C GLY A 198 4.56 16.00 6.28
N HIS A 199 4.68 17.04 7.09
CA HIS A 199 3.69 17.41 8.09
C HIS A 199 2.40 17.93 7.43
N LEU A 200 2.48 18.81 6.43
CA LEU A 200 1.34 19.34 5.68
C LEU A 200 0.54 18.24 4.94
N VAL A 201 1.22 17.30 4.29
CA VAL A 201 0.55 16.18 3.61
C VAL A 201 -0.12 15.25 4.62
N SER A 202 0.56 14.96 5.74
CA SER A 202 -0.02 14.19 6.84
C SER A 202 -1.25 14.90 7.42
N GLU A 203 -1.19 16.21 7.67
CA GLU A 203 -2.33 16.98 8.16
C GLU A 203 -3.52 16.97 7.20
N THR A 204 -3.32 17.19 5.90
CA THR A 204 -4.40 17.16 4.90
C THR A 204 -5.06 15.78 4.82
N VAL A 205 -4.27 14.70 4.79
CA VAL A 205 -4.81 13.33 4.83
C VAL A 205 -5.53 13.09 6.15
N MET A 206 -5.03 13.61 7.26
CA MET A 206 -5.61 13.52 8.59
C MET A 206 -6.95 14.26 8.70
N GLU A 207 -7.05 15.46 8.13
CA GLU A 207 -8.30 16.21 8.08
C GLU A 207 -9.38 15.46 7.29
N VAL A 208 -8.99 14.88 6.13
CA VAL A 208 -9.91 14.08 5.32
C VAL A 208 -10.37 12.82 6.06
N LEU A 209 -9.46 12.13 6.76
CA LEU A 209 -9.80 10.95 7.56
C LEU A 209 -10.68 11.31 8.76
N SER A 210 -10.39 12.41 9.43
CA SER A 210 -11.20 12.93 10.55
C SER A 210 -12.58 13.35 10.07
N PHE A 211 -12.67 13.97 8.90
CA PHE A 211 -13.96 14.34 8.28
C PHE A 211 -14.78 13.12 7.86
N ALA A 212 -14.14 12.08 7.29
CA ALA A 212 -14.80 10.83 6.94
C ALA A 212 -15.34 10.11 8.20
N ALA A 213 -14.56 10.04 9.26
CA ALA A 213 -14.98 9.46 10.53
C ALA A 213 -16.12 10.25 11.22
N SER A 214 -16.16 11.58 11.07
CA SER A 214 -17.23 12.42 11.64
C SER A 214 -18.56 12.30 10.90
N ARG A 215 -18.56 12.00 9.61
CA ARG A 215 -19.79 11.79 8.82
C ARG A 215 -20.57 10.53 9.22
N GLU A 216 -19.90 9.52 9.72
CA GLU A 216 -20.57 8.30 10.20
C GLU A 216 -21.36 8.52 11.50
N HIS A 217 -20.91 9.43 12.37
CA HIS A 217 -21.67 9.79 13.58
C HIS A 217 -23.00 10.47 13.25
N THR A 218 -23.02 11.35 12.26
CA THR A 218 -24.25 12.05 11.84
C THR A 218 -25.27 11.16 11.13
N THR A 219 -24.83 10.12 10.45
CA THR A 219 -25.73 9.15 9.77
C THR A 219 -26.34 8.17 10.76
N SER A 220 -25.59 7.74 11.77
CA SER A 220 -26.07 6.84 12.83
C SER A 220 -27.08 7.52 13.75
N GLU A 221 -26.89 8.81 14.06
CA GLU A 221 -27.84 9.60 14.87
C GLU A 221 -29.16 9.83 14.11
N ARG A 222 -29.14 10.14 12.82
CA ARG A 222 -30.34 10.30 12.00
C ARG A 222 -31.15 9.00 11.81
N GLN A 223 -30.49 7.83 11.83
CA GLN A 223 -31.17 6.55 11.82
C GLN A 223 -31.79 6.19 13.18
N ALA A 224 -31.20 6.64 14.26
CA ALA A 224 -31.76 6.46 15.62
C ALA A 224 -32.94 7.39 15.93
N GLU A 225 -33.00 8.58 15.32
CA GLU A 225 -34.12 9.52 15.46
C GLU A 225 -35.31 9.24 14.53
N GLY A 226 -35.11 8.46 13.47
CA GLY A 226 -36.15 8.09 12.51
C GLY A 226 -37.05 6.92 12.95
N ILE A 227 -36.84 6.36 14.16
CA ILE A 227 -37.65 5.27 14.76
C ILE A 227 -38.33 5.82 16.02
N ARG A 228 -39.15 6.83 15.87
CA ARG A 228 -40.17 7.25 16.86
C ARG A 228 -41.44 7.64 16.16
#